data_b5f33a76e56e5cf9378e485bc08a86a9
#
_entry.id   b5f33a76e56e5cf9378e485bc08a86a9
#
_cell.length_a   1.000
_cell.length_b   1.000
_cell.length_c   1.000
_cell.angle_alpha   90.00
_cell.angle_beta   90.00
_cell.angle_gamma   90.00
#
_symmetry.space_group_name_H-M   'P 1'
#
loop_
_entity.id
_entity.type
_entity.pdbx_description
1 polymer ?
#
loop_
_entity_poly.entity_id
_entity_poly.type
_entity_poly.pdbx_seq_one_letter_code
_entity_poly.pdbx_strand_id
1 'polypeptide(L)'
;MVKEKKYVKVQSEETENNEVYGKDSHGKIIKIEQTGEPHKRATCKRIWAIVCWVVAIAFEVIGILKLTEVINWFNGLDITTFLIICIVLDLIFVIIGSLLWKKANHIDPASEKNKTKFWLWNNLWTILSVIAFLPMIILIFTDKDLDKKSKWLVGSIAIIALAVAGLASYDWNPVSMEWLERAEKEVLQVSPSGTVYWAEHSKKYHVDQDCPAFSRSETVYEGTVRDAYERWLTDPCRRCIPEYHEDEDIENIESETSEEDDSEEELWLGDLLWWFLE
;
A
#
# COMPACT_ATOMS: atom_id res chain seq x y z
N MET A 1 -16.29 -27.41 -26.92
CA MET A 1 -16.00 -26.00 -27.25
C MET A 1 -15.00 -25.50 -26.22
N VAL A 2 -13.73 -25.39 -26.60
CA VAL A 2 -12.71 -24.79 -25.75
C VAL A 2 -12.96 -23.29 -25.83
N LYS A 3 -13.36 -22.65 -24.70
CA LYS A 3 -13.47 -21.19 -24.63
C LYS A 3 -12.07 -20.60 -24.81
N GLU A 4 -11.91 -19.74 -25.79
CA GLU A 4 -10.66 -19.04 -26.05
C GLU A 4 -10.37 -18.11 -24.87
N LYS A 5 -9.24 -18.33 -24.19
CA LYS A 5 -8.82 -17.50 -23.05
C LYS A 5 -8.47 -16.10 -23.55
N LYS A 6 -9.07 -15.08 -22.99
CA LYS A 6 -8.79 -13.68 -23.30
C LYS A 6 -7.68 -13.18 -22.38
N TYR A 7 -6.49 -12.97 -22.93
CA TYR A 7 -5.37 -12.37 -22.20
C TYR A 7 -5.52 -10.85 -22.20
N VAL A 8 -5.53 -10.26 -21.03
CA VAL A 8 -5.59 -8.81 -20.85
C VAL A 8 -4.29 -8.38 -20.18
N LYS A 9 -3.51 -7.59 -20.88
CA LYS A 9 -2.31 -6.99 -20.32
C LYS A 9 -2.72 -5.94 -19.27
N VAL A 10 -2.03 -5.92 -18.15
CA VAL A 10 -2.19 -4.88 -17.14
C VAL A 10 -1.63 -3.58 -17.70
N GLN A 11 -2.52 -2.64 -18.03
CA GLN A 11 -2.14 -1.27 -18.36
C GLN A 11 -1.91 -0.49 -17.07
N SER A 12 -0.72 0.04 -16.88
CA SER A 12 -0.52 1.16 -15.97
C SER A 12 -1.08 2.41 -16.64
N GLU A 13 -1.92 3.16 -15.94
CA GLU A 13 -2.73 4.28 -16.47
C GLU A 13 -1.94 5.49 -16.99
N GLU A 14 -0.61 5.48 -16.98
CA GLU A 14 0.21 6.60 -17.48
C GLU A 14 1.46 6.08 -18.17
N THR A 15 1.42 5.89 -19.48
CA THR A 15 2.67 5.95 -20.26
C THR A 15 2.45 6.31 -21.71
N GLU A 16 3.17 7.35 -22.13
CA GLU A 16 3.53 7.65 -23.50
C GLU A 16 4.12 6.42 -24.20
N ASN A 17 3.49 6.01 -25.27
CA ASN A 17 3.81 5.03 -26.29
C ASN A 17 5.25 4.50 -26.37
N ASN A 18 5.58 3.47 -25.59
CA ASN A 18 6.65 2.54 -25.91
C ASN A 18 6.10 1.11 -25.91
N GLU A 19 5.37 0.78 -26.98
CA GLU A 19 4.80 -0.54 -27.21
C GLU A 19 5.87 -1.48 -27.77
N VAL A 20 6.29 -2.48 -27.02
CA VAL A 20 7.15 -3.57 -27.50
C VAL A 20 6.29 -4.78 -27.83
N TYR A 21 6.40 -5.29 -29.06
CA TYR A 21 5.68 -6.48 -29.49
C TYR A 21 6.59 -7.71 -29.42
N GLY A 22 6.15 -8.75 -28.71
CA GLY A 22 6.76 -10.08 -28.68
C GLY A 22 5.87 -11.12 -29.37
N LYS A 23 6.43 -12.25 -29.75
CA LYS A 23 5.66 -13.43 -30.19
C LYS A 23 5.81 -14.51 -29.13
N ASP A 24 4.69 -15.13 -28.72
CA ASP A 24 4.73 -16.30 -27.87
C ASP A 24 5.19 -17.56 -28.66
N SER A 25 5.35 -18.69 -27.94
CA SER A 25 5.75 -19.97 -28.52
C SER A 25 4.76 -20.50 -29.57
N HIS A 26 3.56 -19.94 -29.64
CA HIS A 26 2.50 -20.27 -30.60
C HIS A 26 2.35 -19.22 -31.72
N GLY A 27 3.27 -18.24 -31.81
CA GLY A 27 3.27 -17.23 -32.87
C GLY A 27 2.25 -16.10 -32.65
N LYS A 28 1.59 -16.03 -31.50
CA LYS A 28 0.65 -14.97 -31.14
C LYS A 28 1.42 -13.71 -30.76
N ILE A 29 1.03 -12.58 -31.30
CA ILE A 29 1.66 -11.29 -30.99
C ILE A 29 1.22 -10.86 -29.58
N ILE A 30 2.18 -10.74 -28.68
CA ILE A 30 1.99 -10.20 -27.33
C ILE A 30 2.53 -8.77 -27.34
N LYS A 31 1.69 -7.81 -27.00
CA LYS A 31 2.10 -6.43 -26.81
C LYS A 31 2.73 -6.32 -25.43
N ILE A 32 4.06 -6.15 -25.38
CA ILE A 32 4.79 -5.95 -24.13
C ILE A 32 4.87 -4.44 -23.91
N GLU A 33 4.07 -3.90 -23.02
CA GLU A 33 4.25 -2.54 -22.54
C GLU A 33 5.40 -2.53 -21.53
N GLN A 34 6.43 -1.73 -21.79
CA GLN A 34 7.36 -1.37 -20.73
C GLN A 34 6.59 -0.44 -19.77
N THR A 35 6.12 -1.00 -18.68
CA THR A 35 5.60 -0.22 -17.57
C THR A 35 6.68 0.74 -17.11
N GLY A 36 6.36 2.04 -17.01
CA GLY A 36 7.31 3.08 -16.61
C GLY A 36 8.07 2.71 -15.32
N GLU A 37 9.21 3.33 -15.09
CA GLU A 37 10.10 3.02 -13.98
C GLU A 37 9.33 2.80 -12.67
N PRO A 38 9.48 1.65 -12.00
CA PRO A 38 8.72 1.31 -10.79
C PRO A 38 8.82 2.38 -9.72
N HIS A 39 10.00 2.97 -9.58
CA HIS A 39 10.26 4.06 -8.63
C HIS A 39 9.37 5.29 -8.89
N LYS A 40 9.18 5.71 -10.14
CA LYS A 40 8.30 6.86 -10.48
C LYS A 40 6.83 6.56 -10.16
N ARG A 41 6.38 5.33 -10.43
CA ARG A 41 5.01 4.90 -10.09
C ARG A 41 4.78 4.90 -8.58
N ALA A 42 5.75 4.38 -7.82
CA ALA A 42 5.69 4.37 -6.36
C ALA A 42 5.70 5.79 -5.79
N THR A 43 6.61 6.65 -6.30
CA THR A 43 6.70 8.06 -5.86
C THR A 43 5.41 8.82 -6.12
N CYS A 44 4.79 8.66 -7.29
CA CYS A 44 3.49 9.28 -7.58
C CYS A 44 2.42 8.85 -6.55
N LYS A 45 2.32 7.56 -6.24
CA LYS A 45 1.37 7.07 -5.22
C LYS A 45 1.68 7.61 -3.82
N ARG A 46 2.96 7.73 -3.45
CA ARG A 46 3.39 8.34 -2.17
C ARG A 46 2.99 9.80 -2.08
N ILE A 47 3.18 10.59 -3.16
CA ILE A 47 2.75 12.00 -3.21
C ILE A 47 1.23 12.10 -3.00
N TRP A 48 0.43 11.32 -3.72
CA TRP A 48 -1.03 11.32 -3.55
C TRP A 48 -1.45 10.86 -2.15
N ALA A 49 -0.74 9.91 -1.55
CA ALA A 49 -0.97 9.52 -0.17
C ALA A 49 -0.77 10.71 0.78
N ILE A 50 0.34 11.46 0.63
CA ILE A 50 0.64 12.65 1.45
C ILE A 50 -0.44 13.73 1.24
N VAL A 51 -0.90 13.95 0.01
CA VAL A 51 -2.00 14.89 -0.27
C VAL A 51 -3.26 14.48 0.48
N CYS A 52 -3.63 13.18 0.45
CA CYS A 52 -4.76 12.68 1.22
C CYS A 52 -4.61 12.94 2.73
N TRP A 53 -3.41 12.74 3.28
CA TRP A 53 -3.13 13.00 4.68
C TRP A 53 -3.24 14.49 5.05
N VAL A 54 -2.72 15.39 4.22
CA VAL A 54 -2.86 16.85 4.43
C VAL A 54 -4.33 17.25 4.43
N VAL A 55 -5.14 16.66 3.53
CA VAL A 55 -6.59 16.90 3.50
C VAL A 55 -7.27 16.35 4.75
N ALA A 56 -6.88 15.17 5.23
CA ALA A 56 -7.38 14.58 6.46
C ALA A 56 -7.11 15.50 7.66
N ILE A 57 -5.86 15.92 7.85
CA ILE A 57 -5.50 16.90 8.91
C ILE A 57 -6.29 18.19 8.77
N ALA A 58 -6.56 18.68 7.56
CA ALA A 58 -7.35 19.89 7.38
C ALA A 58 -8.77 19.72 7.95
N PHE A 59 -9.43 18.58 7.73
CA PHE A 59 -10.74 18.28 8.33
C PHE A 59 -10.68 18.17 9.85
N GLU A 60 -9.64 17.57 10.39
CA GLU A 60 -9.43 17.51 11.83
C GLU A 60 -9.26 18.93 12.43
N VAL A 61 -8.38 19.74 11.86
CA VAL A 61 -8.15 21.13 12.31
C VAL A 61 -9.43 21.95 12.21
N ILE A 62 -10.19 21.83 11.12
CA ILE A 62 -11.48 22.52 10.96
C ILE A 62 -12.48 22.08 12.06
N GLY A 63 -12.52 20.78 12.36
CA GLY A 63 -13.36 20.25 13.45
C GLY A 63 -12.96 20.82 14.80
N ILE A 64 -11.66 20.88 15.11
CA ILE A 64 -11.12 21.45 16.35
C ILE A 64 -11.42 22.95 16.44
N LEU A 65 -11.18 23.72 15.37
CA LEU A 65 -11.46 25.16 15.35
C LEU A 65 -12.96 25.49 15.53
N LYS A 66 -13.83 24.63 15.04
CA LYS A 66 -15.27 24.76 15.26
C LYS A 66 -15.66 24.39 16.68
N LEU A 67 -15.07 23.33 17.24
CA LEU A 67 -15.29 22.90 18.62
C LEU A 67 -14.84 23.98 19.63
N THR A 68 -13.71 24.63 19.36
CA THR A 68 -13.15 25.69 20.20
C THR A 68 -13.75 27.08 19.91
N GLU A 69 -14.82 27.17 19.13
CA GLU A 69 -15.52 28.40 18.75
C GLU A 69 -14.65 29.48 18.04
N VAL A 70 -13.46 29.11 17.59
CA VAL A 70 -12.55 30.02 16.85
C VAL A 70 -13.16 30.40 15.50
N ILE A 71 -13.89 29.46 14.86
CA ILE A 71 -14.57 29.71 13.60
C ILE A 71 -16.09 29.59 13.77
N ASN A 72 -16.82 30.55 13.21
CA ASN A 72 -18.28 30.58 13.21
C ASN A 72 -18.87 30.24 11.84
N TRP A 73 -18.14 29.49 11.00
CA TRP A 73 -18.63 29.04 9.72
C TRP A 73 -19.62 27.89 9.90
N PHE A 74 -20.53 27.74 8.96
CA PHE A 74 -21.55 26.67 8.96
C PHE A 74 -22.51 26.72 10.15
N ASN A 75 -22.97 27.93 10.52
CA ASN A 75 -23.92 28.11 11.64
C ASN A 75 -25.29 27.44 11.43
N GLY A 76 -25.56 26.85 10.27
CA GLY A 76 -26.80 26.11 9.97
C GLY A 76 -26.74 24.63 10.39
N LEU A 77 -25.58 24.11 10.80
CA LEU A 77 -25.41 22.74 11.26
C LEU A 77 -25.16 22.70 12.76
N ASP A 78 -25.81 21.74 13.42
CA ASP A 78 -25.51 21.41 14.81
C ASP A 78 -24.06 20.95 14.95
N ILE A 79 -23.39 21.36 16.04
CA ILE A 79 -21.96 21.07 16.30
C ILE A 79 -21.68 19.56 16.27
N THR A 80 -22.57 18.75 16.84
CA THR A 80 -22.45 17.29 16.88
C THR A 80 -22.40 16.71 15.46
N THR A 81 -23.33 17.13 14.61
CA THR A 81 -23.42 16.70 13.22
C THR A 81 -22.19 17.14 12.42
N PHE A 82 -21.72 18.38 12.65
CA PHE A 82 -20.54 18.91 12.00
C PHE A 82 -19.29 18.10 12.33
N LEU A 83 -19.06 17.80 13.62
CA LEU A 83 -17.92 17.00 14.07
C LEU A 83 -17.97 15.59 13.50
N ILE A 84 -19.13 14.95 13.44
CA ILE A 84 -19.28 13.62 12.83
C ILE A 84 -18.89 13.66 11.34
N ILE A 85 -19.33 14.67 10.60
CA ILE A 85 -18.94 14.85 9.18
C ILE A 85 -17.43 14.98 9.03
N CYS A 86 -16.79 15.82 9.86
CA CYS A 86 -15.33 15.98 9.83
C CYS A 86 -14.61 14.67 10.10
N ILE A 87 -14.99 13.91 11.14
CA ILE A 87 -14.40 12.61 11.50
C ILE A 87 -14.57 11.60 10.37
N VAL A 88 -15.74 11.55 9.72
CA VAL A 88 -15.99 10.60 8.62
C VAL A 88 -15.14 10.96 7.39
N LEU A 89 -15.05 12.24 7.04
CA LEU A 89 -14.21 12.70 5.92
C LEU A 89 -12.74 12.46 6.20
N ASP A 90 -12.25 12.78 7.40
CA ASP A 90 -10.89 12.47 7.84
C ASP A 90 -10.59 10.97 7.69
N LEU A 91 -11.44 10.10 8.23
CA LEU A 91 -11.31 8.65 8.12
C LEU A 91 -11.20 8.17 6.66
N ILE A 92 -12.03 8.70 5.76
CA ILE A 92 -12.03 8.33 4.34
C ILE A 92 -10.66 8.67 3.72
N PHE A 93 -10.15 9.89 3.94
CA PHE A 93 -8.87 10.32 3.37
C PHE A 93 -7.69 9.57 4.00
N VAL A 94 -7.72 9.26 5.30
CA VAL A 94 -6.71 8.42 5.96
C VAL A 94 -6.68 7.02 5.33
N ILE A 95 -7.83 6.38 5.10
CA ILE A 95 -7.88 5.05 4.48
C ILE A 95 -7.35 5.09 3.04
N ILE A 96 -7.79 6.05 2.23
CA ILE A 96 -7.31 6.18 0.84
C ILE A 96 -5.80 6.40 0.83
N GLY A 97 -5.28 7.31 1.64
CA GLY A 97 -3.86 7.59 1.74
C GLY A 97 -3.05 6.36 2.15
N SER A 98 -3.52 5.62 3.15
CA SER A 98 -2.84 4.40 3.61
C SER A 98 -2.81 3.30 2.54
N LEU A 99 -3.88 3.13 1.78
CA LEU A 99 -3.92 2.16 0.68
C LEU A 99 -2.97 2.55 -0.45
N LEU A 100 -2.87 3.84 -0.79
CA LEU A 100 -1.91 4.33 -1.78
C LEU A 100 -0.47 4.12 -1.33
N TRP A 101 -0.17 4.38 -0.04
CA TRP A 101 1.16 4.16 0.53
C TRP A 101 1.56 2.69 0.51
N LYS A 102 0.68 1.80 0.95
CA LYS A 102 0.92 0.35 0.90
C LYS A 102 1.19 -0.13 -0.53
N LYS A 103 0.37 0.31 -1.49
CA LYS A 103 0.60 0.00 -2.91
C LYS A 103 1.95 0.50 -3.40
N ALA A 104 2.38 1.70 -2.97
CA ALA A 104 3.70 2.21 -3.30
C ALA A 104 4.82 1.34 -2.72
N ASN A 105 4.67 0.90 -1.46
CA ASN A 105 5.63 0.03 -0.81
C ASN A 105 5.70 -1.38 -1.44
N HIS A 106 4.61 -1.87 -2.02
CA HIS A 106 4.64 -3.13 -2.78
C HIS A 106 5.32 -3.01 -4.15
N ILE A 107 5.32 -1.82 -4.78
CA ILE A 107 6.02 -1.57 -6.05
C ILE A 107 7.50 -1.33 -5.83
N ASP A 108 7.83 -0.57 -4.80
CA ASP A 108 9.18 -0.10 -4.47
C ASP A 108 9.36 -0.21 -2.95
N PRO A 109 9.62 -1.43 -2.46
CA PRO A 109 9.68 -1.71 -1.03
C PRO A 109 10.97 -1.19 -0.40
N ALA A 110 10.92 -0.95 0.92
CA ALA A 110 12.10 -0.63 1.71
C ALA A 110 12.96 -1.89 1.93
N SER A 111 14.26 -1.68 2.16
CA SER A 111 15.17 -2.75 2.56
C SER A 111 14.91 -3.20 3.99
N GLU A 112 14.96 -4.50 4.23
CA GLU A 112 14.78 -5.13 5.55
C GLU A 112 16.08 -5.19 6.37
N LYS A 113 17.22 -4.78 5.81
CA LYS A 113 18.51 -4.78 6.53
C LYS A 113 18.43 -4.08 7.88
N ASN A 114 17.65 -3.00 7.98
CA ASN A 114 17.32 -2.36 9.26
C ASN A 114 15.86 -2.62 9.62
N LYS A 115 15.62 -3.61 10.49
CA LYS A 115 14.28 -4.07 10.91
C LYS A 115 13.41 -2.93 11.49
N THR A 116 13.99 -2.03 12.27
CA THR A 116 13.26 -0.91 12.89
C THR A 116 12.82 0.10 11.84
N LYS A 117 13.72 0.48 10.91
CA LYS A 117 13.41 1.40 9.82
C LYS A 117 12.38 0.81 8.86
N PHE A 118 12.51 -0.46 8.53
CA PHE A 118 11.56 -1.21 7.70
C PHE A 118 10.16 -1.24 8.33
N TRP A 119 10.06 -1.59 9.62
CA TRP A 119 8.79 -1.61 10.34
C TRP A 119 8.15 -0.22 10.40
N LEU A 120 8.94 0.81 10.75
CA LEU A 120 8.46 2.19 10.83
C LEU A 120 7.95 2.69 9.48
N TRP A 121 8.67 2.41 8.39
CA TRP A 121 8.30 2.82 7.05
C TRP A 121 6.98 2.20 6.59
N ASN A 122 6.81 0.90 6.83
CA ASN A 122 5.59 0.19 6.45
C ASN A 122 4.37 0.57 7.31
N ASN A 123 4.61 0.95 8.58
CA ASN A 123 3.54 1.31 9.52
C ASN A 123 3.42 2.82 9.79
N LEU A 124 4.09 3.65 8.98
CA LEU A 124 4.08 5.12 9.15
C LEU A 124 2.65 5.68 9.22
N TRP A 125 1.76 5.21 8.36
CA TRP A 125 0.37 5.65 8.31
C TRP A 125 -0.45 5.25 9.52
N THR A 126 -0.17 4.11 10.12
CA THR A 126 -0.77 3.69 11.41
C THR A 126 -0.39 4.66 12.51
N ILE A 127 0.89 5.05 12.57
CA ILE A 127 1.38 6.02 13.57
C ILE A 127 0.76 7.39 13.32
N LEU A 128 0.74 7.85 12.07
CA LEU A 128 0.16 9.13 11.69
C LEU A 128 -1.34 9.19 11.97
N SER A 129 -2.09 8.09 11.78
CA SER A 129 -3.51 8.05 12.10
C SER A 129 -3.77 8.22 13.61
N VAL A 130 -2.94 7.62 14.46
CA VAL A 130 -3.04 7.81 15.91
C VAL A 130 -2.78 9.27 16.29
N ILE A 131 -1.74 9.88 15.71
CA ILE A 131 -1.39 11.30 15.98
C ILE A 131 -2.50 12.22 15.49
N ALA A 132 -3.16 11.90 14.37
CA ALA A 132 -4.24 12.71 13.83
C ALA A 132 -5.49 12.67 14.70
N PHE A 133 -6.01 11.51 15.03
CA PHE A 133 -7.29 11.39 15.75
C PHE A 133 -7.22 11.69 17.24
N LEU A 134 -6.05 11.48 17.88
CA LEU A 134 -5.93 11.57 19.33
C LEU A 134 -6.25 12.97 19.89
N PRO A 135 -5.76 14.09 19.32
CA PRO A 135 -6.07 15.43 19.83
C PRO A 135 -7.56 15.73 19.79
N MET A 136 -8.26 15.40 18.72
CA MET A 136 -9.70 15.62 18.60
C MET A 136 -10.47 14.81 19.64
N ILE A 137 -10.11 13.54 19.87
CA ILE A 137 -10.75 12.69 20.89
C ILE A 137 -10.60 13.32 22.27
N ILE A 138 -9.39 13.75 22.63
CA ILE A 138 -9.12 14.40 23.93
C ILE A 138 -9.98 15.66 24.07
N LEU A 139 -10.02 16.51 23.04
CA LEU A 139 -10.78 17.76 23.07
C LEU A 139 -12.28 17.51 23.22
N ILE A 140 -12.86 16.56 22.47
CA ILE A 140 -14.28 16.21 22.59
C ILE A 140 -14.65 15.82 24.03
N PHE A 141 -13.83 15.02 24.71
CA PHE A 141 -14.14 14.59 26.07
C PHE A 141 -13.88 15.67 27.13
N THR A 142 -12.93 16.58 26.90
CA THR A 142 -12.58 17.67 27.83
C THR A 142 -13.38 18.95 27.62
N ASP A 143 -14.00 19.12 26.45
CA ASP A 143 -14.85 20.26 26.14
C ASP A 143 -15.95 20.44 27.19
N LYS A 144 -16.27 21.69 27.57
CA LYS A 144 -17.27 21.99 28.62
C LYS A 144 -18.63 22.34 28.05
N ASP A 145 -18.70 22.76 26.80
CA ASP A 145 -19.88 23.32 26.16
C ASP A 145 -20.71 22.25 25.46
N LEU A 146 -20.09 21.12 25.09
CA LEU A 146 -20.81 19.95 24.58
C LEU A 146 -21.60 19.26 25.69
N ASP A 147 -22.87 18.94 25.42
CA ASP A 147 -23.70 18.14 26.32
C ASP A 147 -23.19 16.69 26.42
N LYS A 148 -23.53 16.00 27.51
CA LYS A 148 -23.05 14.63 27.77
C LYS A 148 -23.38 13.63 26.68
N LYS A 149 -24.57 13.76 26.05
CA LYS A 149 -24.97 12.84 24.98
C LYS A 149 -24.12 13.02 23.74
N SER A 150 -23.89 14.27 23.32
CA SER A 150 -23.04 14.61 22.17
C SER A 150 -21.61 14.18 22.40
N LYS A 151 -21.01 14.40 23.60
CA LYS A 151 -19.66 13.91 23.94
C LYS A 151 -19.52 12.41 23.74
N TRP A 152 -20.44 11.63 24.32
CA TRP A 152 -20.39 10.19 24.20
C TRP A 152 -20.64 9.71 22.78
N LEU A 153 -21.57 10.34 22.06
CA LEU A 153 -21.87 10.00 20.67
C LEU A 153 -20.66 10.27 19.76
N VAL A 154 -20.18 11.52 19.74
CA VAL A 154 -19.07 11.91 18.86
C VAL A 154 -17.78 11.24 19.28
N GLY A 155 -17.48 11.17 20.57
CA GLY A 155 -16.29 10.54 21.12
C GLY A 155 -16.23 9.03 20.81
N SER A 156 -17.35 8.31 20.92
CA SER A 156 -17.39 6.89 20.54
C SER A 156 -17.16 6.69 19.03
N ILE A 157 -17.74 7.55 18.19
CA ILE A 157 -17.52 7.51 16.74
C ILE A 157 -16.04 7.78 16.43
N ALA A 158 -15.42 8.77 17.08
CA ALA A 158 -14.00 9.09 16.88
C ALA A 158 -13.08 7.94 17.32
N ILE A 159 -13.38 7.26 18.44
CA ILE A 159 -12.61 6.08 18.89
C ILE A 159 -12.77 4.93 17.90
N ILE A 160 -13.98 4.68 17.40
CA ILE A 160 -14.21 3.65 16.37
C ILE A 160 -13.46 4.02 15.09
N ALA A 161 -13.52 5.29 14.66
CA ALA A 161 -12.79 5.77 13.49
C ALA A 161 -11.28 5.56 13.63
N LEU A 162 -10.71 5.89 14.80
CA LEU A 162 -9.29 5.62 15.10
C LEU A 162 -8.95 4.12 15.02
N ALA A 163 -9.79 3.26 15.59
CA ALA A 163 -9.57 1.82 15.53
C ALA A 163 -9.62 1.30 14.08
N VAL A 164 -10.61 1.73 13.30
CA VAL A 164 -10.73 1.38 11.88
C VAL A 164 -9.56 1.92 11.07
N ALA A 165 -9.17 3.18 11.28
CA ALA A 165 -8.02 3.79 10.62
C ALA A 165 -6.73 3.04 10.94
N GLY A 166 -6.48 2.71 12.22
CA GLY A 166 -5.31 1.95 12.65
C GLY A 166 -5.24 0.57 12.01
N LEU A 167 -6.32 -0.20 12.07
CA LEU A 167 -6.39 -1.55 11.49
C LEU A 167 -6.27 -1.52 9.96
N ALA A 168 -6.90 -0.55 9.30
CA ALA A 168 -6.83 -0.39 7.85
C ALA A 168 -5.45 0.11 7.39
N SER A 169 -4.77 0.92 8.19
CA SER A 169 -3.45 1.49 7.86
C SER A 169 -2.30 0.53 8.15
N TYR A 170 -2.44 -0.38 9.11
CA TYR A 170 -1.42 -1.36 9.44
C TYR A 170 -1.10 -2.26 8.25
N ASP A 171 0.17 -2.44 7.93
CA ASP A 171 0.59 -3.37 6.89
C ASP A 171 0.79 -4.76 7.49
N TRP A 172 -0.16 -5.66 7.18
CA TRP A 172 -0.21 -7.03 7.69
C TRP A 172 0.73 -7.98 6.94
N ASN A 173 1.18 -7.59 5.75
CA ASN A 173 2.06 -8.41 4.91
C ASN A 173 3.04 -7.50 4.16
N PRO A 174 3.96 -6.83 4.88
CA PRO A 174 4.93 -5.95 4.28
C PRO A 174 5.89 -6.74 3.40
N VAL A 175 6.26 -6.16 2.27
CA VAL A 175 7.23 -6.72 1.33
C VAL A 175 8.55 -6.00 1.48
N SER A 176 9.67 -6.72 1.50
CA SER A 176 11.02 -6.15 1.49
C SER A 176 11.63 -6.13 0.08
N MET A 177 12.62 -5.26 -0.12
CA MET A 177 13.36 -5.19 -1.38
C MET A 177 14.07 -6.53 -1.66
N GLU A 178 14.62 -7.14 -0.63
CA GLU A 178 15.34 -8.41 -0.71
C GLU A 178 14.42 -9.55 -1.17
N TRP A 179 13.20 -9.57 -0.66
CA TRP A 179 12.18 -10.55 -1.10
C TRP A 179 11.77 -10.35 -2.55
N LEU A 180 11.57 -9.11 -2.95
CA LEU A 180 11.20 -8.79 -4.33
C LEU A 180 12.30 -9.17 -5.30
N GLU A 181 13.57 -8.82 -5.01
CA GLU A 181 14.72 -9.18 -5.84
C GLU A 181 14.92 -10.70 -5.95
N ARG A 182 14.65 -11.44 -4.85
CA ARG A 182 14.68 -12.90 -4.86
C ARG A 182 13.60 -13.46 -5.78
N ALA A 183 12.35 -13.01 -5.62
CA ALA A 183 11.25 -13.43 -6.48
C ALA A 183 11.49 -13.13 -7.95
N GLU A 184 12.06 -11.96 -8.27
CA GLU A 184 12.47 -11.62 -9.66
C GLU A 184 13.55 -12.58 -10.19
N LYS A 185 14.57 -12.91 -9.38
CA LYS A 185 15.63 -13.87 -9.76
C LYS A 185 15.08 -15.28 -10.00
N GLU A 186 14.19 -15.77 -9.13
CA GLU A 186 13.56 -17.09 -9.27
C GLU A 186 12.70 -17.17 -10.55
N VAL A 187 11.90 -16.13 -10.81
CA VAL A 187 11.12 -16.06 -12.03
C VAL A 187 12.00 -16.07 -13.29
N LEU A 188 13.12 -15.32 -13.27
CA LEU A 188 14.06 -15.29 -14.40
C LEU A 188 14.75 -16.64 -14.64
N GLN A 189 14.93 -17.48 -13.62
CA GLN A 189 15.47 -18.85 -13.80
C GLN A 189 14.50 -19.74 -14.57
N VAL A 190 13.21 -19.60 -14.36
CA VAL A 190 12.16 -20.41 -15.01
C VAL A 190 11.69 -19.76 -16.32
N SER A 191 11.56 -18.44 -16.35
CA SER A 191 11.13 -17.65 -17.50
C SER A 191 12.12 -16.53 -17.78
N PRO A 192 12.98 -16.68 -18.81
CA PRO A 192 13.98 -15.64 -19.15
C PRO A 192 13.37 -14.28 -19.52
N SER A 193 12.08 -14.24 -19.86
CA SER A 193 11.35 -12.98 -20.12
C SER A 193 10.98 -12.22 -18.84
N GLY A 194 11.05 -12.85 -17.65
CA GLY A 194 10.60 -12.28 -16.39
C GLY A 194 9.09 -12.05 -16.31
N THR A 195 8.33 -12.63 -17.24
CA THR A 195 6.89 -12.44 -17.35
C THR A 195 6.15 -13.38 -16.42
N VAL A 196 5.15 -12.86 -15.71
CA VAL A 196 4.26 -13.62 -14.85
C VAL A 196 2.79 -13.39 -15.22
N TYR A 197 1.94 -14.35 -14.87
CA TYR A 197 0.53 -14.38 -15.22
C TYR A 197 -0.34 -14.56 -13.99
N TRP A 198 -1.55 -13.97 -14.00
CA TRP A 198 -2.53 -14.16 -12.94
C TRP A 198 -3.96 -13.96 -13.44
N ALA A 199 -4.93 -14.49 -12.72
CA ALA A 199 -6.35 -14.26 -12.97
C ALA A 199 -6.90 -13.17 -12.05
N GLU A 200 -8.07 -12.62 -12.35
CA GLU A 200 -8.69 -11.51 -11.60
C GLU A 200 -8.81 -11.76 -10.09
N HIS A 201 -9.12 -12.99 -9.70
CA HIS A 201 -9.27 -13.39 -8.30
C HIS A 201 -8.17 -14.34 -7.82
N SER A 202 -7.03 -14.36 -8.51
CA SER A 202 -5.89 -15.17 -8.12
C SER A 202 -5.28 -14.66 -6.82
N LYS A 203 -4.80 -15.58 -5.99
CA LYS A 203 -3.99 -15.26 -4.80
C LYS A 203 -2.50 -15.42 -5.04
N LYS A 204 -2.11 -15.99 -6.18
CA LYS A 204 -0.73 -16.29 -6.55
C LYS A 204 -0.50 -15.91 -8.01
N TYR A 205 0.74 -15.54 -8.32
CA TYR A 205 1.15 -15.38 -9.70
C TYR A 205 1.72 -16.69 -10.26
N HIS A 206 1.76 -16.80 -11.59
CA HIS A 206 2.19 -17.98 -12.31
C HIS A 206 3.22 -17.59 -13.36
N VAL A 207 4.20 -18.46 -13.59
CA VAL A 207 5.21 -18.27 -14.64
C VAL A 207 4.78 -18.95 -15.95
N ASP A 208 3.98 -20.02 -15.83
CA ASP A 208 3.44 -20.74 -16.97
C ASP A 208 2.06 -20.18 -17.35
N GLN A 209 1.93 -19.72 -18.60
CA GLN A 209 0.69 -19.19 -19.18
C GLN A 209 -0.44 -20.23 -19.22
N ASP A 210 -0.09 -21.52 -19.38
CA ASP A 210 -1.04 -22.61 -19.46
C ASP A 210 -1.22 -23.37 -18.14
N CYS A 211 -0.78 -22.77 -17.03
CA CYS A 211 -0.90 -23.38 -15.72
C CYS A 211 -2.34 -23.83 -15.43
N PRO A 212 -2.57 -25.10 -15.03
CA PRO A 212 -3.91 -25.62 -14.75
C PRO A 212 -4.66 -24.86 -13.65
N ALA A 213 -3.94 -24.12 -12.78
CA ALA A 213 -4.54 -23.39 -11.68
C ALA A 213 -5.54 -22.31 -12.15
N PHE A 214 -5.35 -21.72 -13.33
CA PHE A 214 -6.29 -20.75 -13.90
C PHE A 214 -6.93 -21.21 -15.22
N SER A 215 -6.97 -22.53 -15.46
CA SER A 215 -7.61 -23.10 -16.65
C SER A 215 -9.08 -22.71 -16.81
N ARG A 216 -9.76 -22.39 -15.69
CA ARG A 216 -11.17 -21.97 -15.66
C ARG A 216 -11.36 -20.46 -15.82
N SER A 217 -10.30 -19.68 -15.76
CA SER A 217 -10.39 -18.22 -15.83
C SER A 217 -10.60 -17.79 -17.28
N GLU A 218 -11.57 -16.91 -17.51
CA GLU A 218 -11.84 -16.33 -18.84
C GLU A 218 -10.81 -15.27 -19.20
N THR A 219 -10.30 -14.57 -18.18
CA THR A 219 -9.34 -13.47 -18.33
C THR A 219 -8.07 -13.79 -17.56
N VAL A 220 -6.93 -13.66 -18.21
CA VAL A 220 -5.60 -13.80 -17.61
C VAL A 220 -4.83 -12.52 -17.88
N TYR A 221 -4.24 -11.98 -16.84
CA TYR A 221 -3.40 -10.79 -16.88
C TYR A 221 -1.93 -11.21 -17.02
N GLU A 222 -1.17 -10.35 -17.65
CA GLU A 222 0.26 -10.53 -17.91
C GLU A 222 1.01 -9.30 -17.42
N GLY A 223 2.17 -9.49 -16.76
CA GLY A 223 3.00 -8.40 -16.26
C GLY A 223 4.32 -8.90 -15.67
N THR A 224 4.97 -8.03 -14.92
CA THR A 224 6.19 -8.34 -14.16
C THR A 224 5.86 -8.83 -12.74
N VAL A 225 6.86 -9.33 -12.01
CA VAL A 225 6.72 -9.67 -10.58
C VAL A 225 6.25 -8.44 -9.79
N ARG A 226 6.79 -7.25 -10.08
CA ARG A 226 6.37 -6.00 -9.41
C ARG A 226 4.91 -5.64 -9.66
N ASP A 227 4.39 -5.90 -10.87
CA ASP A 227 2.98 -5.68 -11.18
C ASP A 227 2.07 -6.68 -10.42
N ALA A 228 2.54 -7.91 -10.21
CA ALA A 228 1.85 -8.88 -9.35
C ALA A 228 1.85 -8.42 -7.88
N TYR A 229 2.99 -7.96 -7.37
CA TYR A 229 3.11 -7.42 -6.01
C TYR A 229 2.24 -6.17 -5.78
N GLU A 230 2.10 -5.27 -6.76
CA GLU A 230 1.17 -4.14 -6.69
C GLU A 230 -0.28 -4.59 -6.48
N ARG A 231 -0.61 -5.81 -6.92
CA ARG A 231 -1.93 -6.44 -6.77
C ARG A 231 -2.03 -7.38 -5.56
N TRP A 232 -1.07 -7.31 -4.63
CA TRP A 232 -1.00 -8.16 -3.43
C TRP A 232 -0.78 -9.65 -3.73
N LEU A 233 -0.25 -9.97 -4.91
CA LEU A 233 0.13 -11.32 -5.30
C LEU A 233 1.62 -11.49 -5.00
N THR A 234 1.96 -11.80 -3.76
CA THR A 234 3.36 -11.92 -3.30
C THR A 234 3.91 -13.33 -3.47
N ASP A 235 3.02 -14.33 -3.55
CA ASP A 235 3.43 -15.73 -3.61
C ASP A 235 3.39 -16.29 -5.03
N PRO A 236 4.42 -17.04 -5.46
CA PRO A 236 4.38 -17.81 -6.70
C PRO A 236 3.50 -19.04 -6.61
N CYS A 237 3.10 -19.55 -7.75
CA CYS A 237 2.43 -20.85 -7.83
C CYS A 237 3.45 -21.98 -7.63
N ARG A 238 3.27 -22.82 -6.63
CA ARG A 238 4.14 -24.00 -6.37
C ARG A 238 4.24 -25.01 -7.52
N ARG A 239 3.32 -24.98 -8.46
CA ARG A 239 3.40 -25.83 -9.67
C ARG A 239 4.32 -25.24 -10.73
N CYS A 240 4.37 -23.91 -10.81
CA CYS A 240 5.21 -23.20 -11.76
C CYS A 240 6.64 -23.07 -11.25
N ILE A 241 6.81 -22.87 -9.93
CA ILE A 241 8.11 -22.80 -9.24
C ILE A 241 8.08 -23.83 -8.10
N PRO A 242 8.49 -25.10 -8.37
CA PRO A 242 8.43 -26.16 -7.35
C PRO A 242 9.40 -26.01 -6.19
N GLU A 243 10.50 -25.30 -6.41
CA GLU A 243 11.60 -25.10 -5.43
C GLU A 243 11.36 -23.92 -4.47
N TYR A 244 10.19 -23.26 -4.58
CA TYR A 244 9.86 -22.17 -3.68
C TYR A 244 9.55 -22.71 -2.27
N HIS A 245 10.45 -22.44 -1.33
CA HIS A 245 10.34 -22.79 0.08
C HIS A 245 9.98 -21.55 0.90
N GLU A 246 8.73 -21.45 1.35
CA GLU A 246 8.25 -20.32 2.16
C GLU A 246 8.94 -20.23 3.53
N ASP A 247 9.47 -21.36 4.05
CA ASP A 247 9.87 -21.48 5.46
C ASP A 247 11.40 -21.45 5.70
N GLU A 248 12.22 -21.79 4.70
CA GLU A 248 13.68 -21.85 4.88
C GLU A 248 14.38 -20.48 4.75
N ASP A 249 13.67 -19.50 4.20
CA ASP A 249 14.27 -18.21 3.83
C ASP A 249 14.29 -17.21 4.99
N ILE A 250 13.44 -17.39 6.00
CA ILE A 250 13.37 -16.48 7.17
C ILE A 250 14.57 -16.71 8.10
N GLU A 251 14.98 -17.96 8.33
CA GLU A 251 16.12 -18.28 9.20
C GLU A 251 17.47 -17.85 8.61
N ASN A 252 17.62 -17.90 7.28
CA ASN A 252 18.89 -17.49 6.64
C ASN A 252 19.08 -15.95 6.60
N ILE A 253 17.99 -15.18 6.48
CA ILE A 253 18.06 -13.71 6.55
C ILE A 253 18.43 -13.25 7.97
N GLU A 254 17.95 -13.96 9.00
CA GLU A 254 18.29 -13.63 10.40
C GLU A 254 19.75 -13.88 10.74
N SER A 255 20.40 -14.85 10.10
CA SER A 255 21.82 -15.16 10.35
C SER A 255 22.80 -14.22 9.64
N GLU A 256 22.46 -13.70 8.46
CA GLU A 256 23.35 -12.79 7.72
C GLU A 256 23.26 -11.33 8.21
N THR A 257 22.15 -10.92 8.82
CA THR A 257 21.95 -9.53 9.30
C THR A 257 22.52 -9.27 10.69
N SER A 258 22.95 -10.29 11.44
CA SER A 258 23.46 -10.12 12.80
C SER A 258 24.95 -9.72 12.88
N GLU A 259 25.70 -9.72 11.79
CA GLU A 259 27.16 -9.45 11.82
C GLU A 259 27.59 -8.03 11.38
N GLU A 260 26.68 -7.17 10.89
CA GLU A 260 27.09 -5.86 10.31
C GLU A 260 26.55 -4.60 11.00
N ASP A 261 25.83 -4.65 12.13
CA ASP A 261 25.09 -3.47 12.63
C ASP A 261 25.51 -2.95 14.02
N ASP A 262 26.77 -2.52 14.18
CA ASP A 262 27.22 -1.80 15.38
C ASP A 262 27.73 -0.36 15.15
N SER A 263 27.46 0.29 14.00
CA SER A 263 28.14 1.58 13.72
C SER A 263 27.30 2.76 13.20
N GLU A 264 25.97 2.75 13.15
CA GLU A 264 25.22 3.91 12.61
C GLU A 264 23.95 4.29 13.42
N GLU A 265 24.11 4.67 14.68
CA GLU A 265 22.96 5.13 15.51
C GLU A 265 22.67 6.65 15.49
N GLU A 266 23.35 7.50 14.73
CA GLU A 266 23.24 8.97 14.96
C GLU A 266 22.74 9.84 13.80
N LEU A 267 21.87 9.42 12.88
CA LEU A 267 21.37 10.40 11.87
C LEU A 267 19.88 10.26 11.48
N TRP A 268 19.01 10.10 12.43
CA TRP A 268 17.64 9.60 12.17
C TRP A 268 16.61 10.64 11.69
N LEU A 269 16.66 11.86 12.14
CA LEU A 269 15.63 12.88 11.79
C LEU A 269 16.02 13.74 10.57
N GLY A 270 17.30 13.90 10.30
CA GLY A 270 17.80 14.68 9.17
C GLY A 270 17.54 13.99 7.83
N ASP A 271 17.76 12.67 7.76
CA ASP A 271 17.58 11.87 6.54
C ASP A 271 16.12 11.71 6.14
N LEU A 272 15.22 11.64 7.12
CA LEU A 272 13.77 11.56 6.85
C LEU A 272 13.24 12.85 6.22
N LEU A 273 13.72 14.00 6.67
CA LEU A 273 13.35 15.31 6.13
C LEU A 273 14.02 15.59 4.79
N TRP A 274 15.26 15.13 4.59
CA TRP A 274 16.00 15.34 3.34
C TRP A 274 15.37 14.54 2.20
N TRP A 275 14.89 13.35 2.48
CA TRP A 275 14.22 12.48 1.51
C TRP A 275 12.82 12.98 1.08
N PHE A 276 12.20 13.87 1.88
CA PHE A 276 10.94 14.55 1.54
C PHE A 276 11.13 15.78 0.65
N LEU A 277 12.37 16.30 0.51
CA LEU A 277 12.67 17.56 -0.16
C LEU A 277 13.41 17.39 -1.50
N GLU A 278 13.88 16.20 -1.86
CA GLU A 278 14.40 15.83 -3.19
C GLU A 278 13.35 15.05 -4.02
#